data_ad4f694a5bea41c9e7c23ddf0050ed21
#
_entry.id   ad4f694a5bea41c9e7c23ddf0050ed21
#
_cell.length_a   1.000
_cell.length_b   1.000
_cell.length_c   1.000
_cell.angle_alpha   90.00
_cell.angle_beta   90.00
_cell.angle_gamma   90.00
#
_symmetry.space_group_name_H-M   'P 1'
#
loop_
_entity.id
_entity.type
_entity.pdbx_description
1 polymer ?
#
loop_
_entity_poly.entity_id
_entity_poly.type
_entity_poly.pdbx_seq_one_letter_code
_entity_poly.pdbx_strand_id
1 'polypeptide(L)'
;MKMSVKFILVSLSFSSLLASCDFIRDIFPNGKSELTFKASHSSQTTLSDSILFSGNDIQWINGSTGEIHFVDSTTINKIKEYHWIKVYLGADSLFKATVTVPTMSSIVNDLVIDLNMTNGHFYFEDGYPSYIDNLGNNNIRLQNKNKRAAAWARFIETLKKEGRYIEK
;
A
#
# COMPACT_ATOMS: atom_id res chain seq x y z
N MET A 1 31.71 -9.39 69.52
CA MET A 1 30.74 -9.98 68.62
C MET A 1 30.67 -9.10 67.35
N LYS A 2 31.37 -9.46 66.26
CA LYS A 2 31.45 -8.63 65.02
C LYS A 2 30.46 -9.22 64.02
N MET A 3 29.40 -8.48 63.72
CA MET A 3 28.48 -8.83 62.64
C MET A 3 29.04 -8.30 61.31
N SER A 4 29.31 -9.22 60.39
CA SER A 4 29.80 -8.92 59.05
C SER A 4 28.57 -8.78 58.12
N VAL A 5 28.32 -7.55 57.66
CA VAL A 5 27.26 -7.29 56.66
C VAL A 5 27.82 -7.57 55.28
N LYS A 6 27.34 -8.66 54.64
CA LYS A 6 27.65 -8.97 53.23
C LYS A 6 26.79 -8.10 52.32
N PHE A 7 27.45 -7.18 51.63
CA PHE A 7 26.83 -6.47 50.49
C PHE A 7 26.67 -7.46 49.33
N ILE A 8 25.41 -7.75 48.98
CA ILE A 8 25.10 -8.45 47.74
C ILE A 8 24.98 -7.38 46.67
N LEU A 9 25.96 -7.28 45.78
CA LEU A 9 25.89 -6.52 44.54
C LEU A 9 24.95 -7.26 43.58
N VAL A 10 23.74 -6.75 43.42
CA VAL A 10 22.87 -7.16 42.33
C VAL A 10 23.30 -6.41 41.07
N SER A 11 24.08 -7.09 40.24
CA SER A 11 24.37 -6.62 38.89
C SER A 11 23.12 -6.86 38.01
N LEU A 12 22.26 -5.84 37.86
CA LEU A 12 21.24 -5.84 36.83
C LEU A 12 21.97 -5.69 35.47
N SER A 13 22.15 -6.82 34.80
CA SER A 13 22.62 -6.85 33.42
C SER A 13 21.54 -6.22 32.52
N PHE A 14 21.86 -5.06 31.97
CA PHE A 14 21.17 -4.37 30.92
C PHE A 14 21.36 -5.14 29.59
N SER A 15 20.64 -6.24 29.41
CA SER A 15 20.72 -7.11 28.22
C SER A 15 19.34 -7.27 27.55
N SER A 16 18.63 -6.15 27.34
CA SER A 16 17.30 -6.23 26.71
C SER A 16 17.01 -5.16 25.66
N LEU A 17 18.02 -4.74 24.88
CA LEU A 17 17.84 -3.76 23.80
C LEU A 17 18.18 -4.28 22.40
N LEU A 18 18.38 -5.60 22.22
CA LEU A 18 18.62 -6.18 20.88
C LEU A 18 17.45 -7.04 20.37
N ALA A 19 16.35 -7.15 21.11
CA ALA A 19 15.20 -7.97 20.71
C ALA A 19 14.23 -7.27 19.73
N SER A 20 14.44 -6.00 19.39
CA SER A 20 13.50 -5.27 18.52
C SER A 20 13.70 -5.51 17.03
N CYS A 21 14.88 -5.97 16.59
CA CYS A 21 15.11 -6.25 15.17
C CYS A 21 14.55 -7.61 14.72
N ASP A 22 14.56 -8.61 15.59
CA ASP A 22 14.02 -9.95 15.26
C ASP A 22 12.48 -9.95 15.28
N PHE A 23 11.86 -9.17 16.16
CA PHE A 23 10.39 -9.04 16.20
C PHE A 23 9.79 -8.46 14.91
N ILE A 24 10.50 -7.53 14.25
CA ILE A 24 10.09 -6.99 12.94
C ILE A 24 10.26 -8.05 11.84
N ARG A 25 11.22 -8.94 11.97
CA ARG A 25 11.49 -10.00 11.00
C ARG A 25 10.45 -11.13 11.03
N ASP A 26 9.87 -11.39 12.20
CA ASP A 26 8.79 -12.39 12.37
C ASP A 26 7.42 -11.87 11.90
N ILE A 27 7.23 -10.54 11.84
CA ILE A 27 6.01 -9.91 11.30
C ILE A 27 5.99 -9.92 9.76
N PHE A 28 7.17 -9.91 9.13
CA PHE A 28 7.30 -10.00 7.68
C PHE A 28 7.96 -11.34 7.32
N PRO A 29 7.19 -12.41 7.11
CA PRO A 29 7.76 -13.64 6.59
C PRO A 29 8.56 -13.29 5.33
N ASN A 30 9.81 -13.76 5.22
CA ASN A 30 10.73 -13.53 4.11
C ASN A 30 10.22 -14.12 2.76
N GLY A 31 8.94 -14.08 2.52
CA GLY A 31 8.28 -14.47 1.30
C GLY A 31 8.25 -13.31 0.31
N LYS A 32 8.69 -13.58 -0.91
CA LYS A 32 8.48 -12.67 -2.02
C LYS A 32 6.98 -12.46 -2.21
N SER A 33 6.50 -11.22 -2.14
CA SER A 33 5.08 -10.92 -2.38
C SER A 33 4.65 -11.42 -3.75
N GLU A 34 3.47 -12.05 -3.81
CA GLU A 34 2.83 -12.44 -5.07
C GLU A 34 2.12 -11.27 -5.76
N LEU A 35 1.97 -10.14 -5.06
CA LEU A 35 1.40 -8.94 -5.65
C LEU A 35 2.41 -8.27 -6.58
N THR A 36 1.98 -8.01 -7.81
CA THR A 36 2.76 -7.29 -8.81
C THR A 36 1.93 -6.21 -9.46
N PHE A 37 2.57 -5.10 -9.78
CA PHE A 37 1.95 -3.92 -10.35
C PHE A 37 2.63 -3.62 -11.69
N LYS A 38 1.85 -3.73 -12.77
CA LYS A 38 2.30 -3.41 -14.13
C LYS A 38 1.65 -2.13 -14.58
N ALA A 39 2.39 -1.32 -15.31
CA ALA A 39 1.94 -0.01 -15.74
C ALA A 39 1.83 0.09 -17.27
N SER A 40 0.99 1.00 -17.74
CA SER A 40 0.82 1.29 -19.16
C SER A 40 0.63 2.79 -19.41
N HIS A 41 1.18 3.27 -20.50
CA HIS A 41 0.89 4.61 -21.03
C HIS A 41 -0.47 4.61 -21.75
N SER A 42 -1.15 5.76 -21.73
CA SER A 42 -2.48 5.92 -22.35
C SER A 42 -2.54 5.62 -23.84
N SER A 43 -1.43 5.79 -24.54
CA SER A 43 -1.31 5.55 -25.99
C SER A 43 -1.05 4.10 -26.38
N GLN A 44 -0.79 3.23 -25.41
CA GLN A 44 -0.48 1.83 -25.64
C GLN A 44 -1.61 0.94 -25.11
N THR A 45 -2.19 0.13 -25.97
CA THR A 45 -3.17 -0.88 -25.60
C THR A 45 -2.52 -2.10 -24.93
N THR A 46 -1.22 -2.30 -25.11
CA THR A 46 -0.43 -3.35 -24.49
C THR A 46 0.21 -2.84 -23.21
N LEU A 47 -0.09 -3.51 -22.10
CA LEU A 47 0.64 -3.31 -20.85
C LEU A 47 2.11 -3.66 -21.07
N SER A 48 3.00 -2.85 -20.51
CA SER A 48 4.40 -3.26 -20.37
C SER A 48 4.46 -4.61 -19.66
N ASP A 49 5.19 -5.57 -20.20
CA ASP A 49 5.42 -6.86 -19.51
C ASP A 49 6.30 -6.70 -18.28
N SER A 50 6.91 -5.53 -18.10
CA SER A 50 7.76 -5.24 -16.94
C SER A 50 6.93 -4.92 -15.71
N ILE A 51 7.31 -5.49 -14.57
CA ILE A 51 6.79 -5.15 -13.25
C ILE A 51 7.33 -3.77 -12.90
N LEU A 52 6.43 -2.83 -12.62
CA LEU A 52 6.79 -1.48 -12.18
C LEU A 52 7.23 -1.49 -10.72
N PHE A 53 6.46 -2.17 -9.88
CA PHE A 53 6.76 -2.44 -8.47
C PHE A 53 5.98 -3.69 -8.01
N SER A 54 6.27 -4.16 -6.82
CA SER A 54 5.65 -5.36 -6.22
C SER A 54 5.06 -5.04 -4.85
N GLY A 55 4.35 -5.97 -4.25
CA GLY A 55 3.89 -5.82 -2.87
C GLY A 55 5.05 -5.59 -1.88
N ASN A 56 6.28 -6.04 -2.19
CA ASN A 56 7.45 -5.77 -1.34
C ASN A 56 7.83 -4.28 -1.27
N ASP A 57 7.45 -3.50 -2.27
CA ASP A 57 7.70 -2.06 -2.31
C ASP A 57 6.68 -1.26 -1.50
N ILE A 58 5.58 -1.91 -1.05
CA ILE A 58 4.57 -1.32 -0.18
C ILE A 58 4.97 -1.61 1.27
N GLN A 59 5.13 -0.58 2.08
CA GLN A 59 5.35 -0.73 3.50
C GLN A 59 4.03 -1.05 4.22
N TRP A 60 2.97 -0.29 3.94
CA TRP A 60 1.61 -0.53 4.41
C TRP A 60 0.56 0.20 3.58
N ILE A 61 -0.67 -0.29 3.68
CA ILE A 61 -1.89 0.38 3.20
C ILE A 61 -2.83 0.52 4.39
N ASN A 62 -3.37 1.73 4.58
CA ASN A 62 -4.39 2.01 5.60
C ASN A 62 -5.77 1.73 5.02
N GLY A 63 -6.48 0.76 5.60
CA GLY A 63 -7.80 0.35 5.12
C GLY A 63 -8.91 1.38 5.34
N SER A 64 -8.77 2.27 6.33
CA SER A 64 -9.78 3.30 6.63
C SER A 64 -9.67 4.49 5.68
N THR A 65 -8.45 4.86 5.27
CA THR A 65 -8.20 6.05 4.44
C THR A 65 -7.83 5.74 3.00
N GLY A 66 -7.43 4.49 2.70
CA GLY A 66 -6.86 4.12 1.40
C GLY A 66 -5.40 4.57 1.21
N GLU A 67 -4.78 5.18 2.23
CA GLU A 67 -3.41 5.69 2.14
C GLU A 67 -2.41 4.55 1.91
N ILE A 68 -1.48 4.79 0.97
CA ILE A 68 -0.40 3.88 0.63
C ILE A 68 0.92 4.48 1.10
N HIS A 69 1.70 3.70 1.82
CA HIS A 69 3.07 4.07 2.18
C HIS A 69 4.05 3.10 1.52
N PHE A 70 4.97 3.65 0.74
CA PHE A 70 6.02 2.87 0.07
C PHE A 70 7.27 2.76 0.94
N VAL A 71 7.99 1.64 0.82
CA VAL A 71 9.29 1.43 1.46
C VAL A 71 10.30 2.46 0.95
N ASP A 72 10.28 2.73 -0.36
CA ASP A 72 11.10 3.73 -1.03
C ASP A 72 10.19 4.79 -1.67
N SER A 73 10.28 6.02 -1.20
CA SER A 73 9.52 7.15 -1.73
C SER A 73 9.80 7.43 -3.21
N THR A 74 10.93 6.99 -3.75
CA THR A 74 11.24 7.13 -5.19
C THR A 74 10.35 6.28 -6.09
N THR A 75 9.67 5.26 -5.56
CA THR A 75 8.69 4.43 -6.29
C THR A 75 7.62 5.31 -6.93
N ILE A 76 7.22 6.39 -6.27
CA ILE A 76 6.21 7.32 -6.79
C ILE A 76 6.66 8.03 -8.07
N ASN A 77 7.96 8.32 -8.21
CA ASN A 77 8.48 8.95 -9.40
C ASN A 77 8.37 8.05 -10.63
N LYS A 78 8.35 6.74 -10.42
CA LYS A 78 8.10 5.76 -11.47
C LYS A 78 6.61 5.70 -11.82
N ILE A 79 5.73 5.76 -10.80
CA ILE A 79 4.28 5.62 -10.96
C ILE A 79 3.70 6.80 -11.75
N LYS A 80 4.10 8.05 -11.45
CA LYS A 80 3.53 9.27 -12.03
C LYS A 80 3.67 9.39 -13.56
N GLU A 81 4.57 8.62 -14.16
CA GLU A 81 4.81 8.63 -15.59
C GLU A 81 3.78 7.81 -16.38
N TYR A 82 2.95 7.05 -15.67
CA TYR A 82 1.99 6.14 -16.28
C TYR A 82 0.55 6.63 -16.08
N HIS A 83 -0.32 6.18 -16.97
CA HIS A 83 -1.75 6.52 -16.90
C HIS A 83 -2.55 5.47 -16.13
N TRP A 84 -2.16 4.19 -16.23
CA TRP A 84 -2.82 3.09 -15.54
C TRP A 84 -1.83 2.15 -14.87
N ILE A 85 -2.28 1.59 -13.77
CA ILE A 85 -1.63 0.46 -13.10
C ILE A 85 -2.60 -0.69 -13.05
N LYS A 86 -2.14 -1.87 -13.43
CA LYS A 86 -2.89 -3.11 -13.30
C LYS A 86 -2.25 -3.98 -12.23
N VAL A 87 -3.07 -4.45 -11.29
CA VAL A 87 -2.64 -5.24 -10.15
C VAL A 87 -2.87 -6.71 -10.43
N TYR A 88 -1.88 -7.53 -10.11
CA TYR A 88 -1.89 -8.98 -10.26
C TYR A 88 -1.60 -9.66 -8.92
N LEU A 89 -2.17 -10.84 -8.72
CA LEU A 89 -1.80 -11.78 -7.68
C LEU A 89 -1.34 -13.07 -8.37
N GLY A 90 -0.03 -13.30 -8.36
CA GLY A 90 0.57 -14.32 -9.22
C GLY A 90 0.28 -14.06 -10.70
N ALA A 91 -0.37 -15.02 -11.36
CA ALA A 91 -0.81 -14.89 -12.76
C ALA A 91 -2.18 -14.20 -12.92
N ASP A 92 -2.97 -14.09 -11.84
CA ASP A 92 -4.33 -13.56 -11.89
C ASP A 92 -4.34 -12.04 -11.93
N SER A 93 -5.00 -11.46 -12.94
CA SER A 93 -5.30 -10.03 -12.96
C SER A 93 -6.42 -9.72 -11.98
N LEU A 94 -6.15 -8.87 -11.00
CA LEU A 94 -7.14 -8.44 -10.01
C LEU A 94 -7.98 -7.26 -10.50
N PHE A 95 -7.36 -6.11 -10.64
CA PHE A 95 -8.03 -4.88 -11.06
C PHE A 95 -7.05 -3.89 -11.69
N LYS A 96 -7.61 -2.82 -12.21
CA LYS A 96 -6.88 -1.67 -12.78
C LYS A 96 -7.19 -0.42 -11.96
N ALA A 97 -6.20 0.42 -11.76
CA ALA A 97 -6.35 1.75 -11.19
C ALA A 97 -5.79 2.81 -12.14
N THR A 98 -6.48 3.94 -12.25
CA THR A 98 -5.99 5.11 -12.98
C THR A 98 -5.05 5.89 -12.08
N VAL A 99 -3.92 6.31 -12.60
CA VAL A 99 -3.00 7.22 -11.89
C VAL A 99 -3.51 8.64 -12.06
N THR A 100 -3.74 9.33 -10.94
CA THR A 100 -4.21 10.73 -10.95
C THR A 100 -3.20 11.63 -10.25
N VAL A 101 -3.09 12.85 -10.73
CA VAL A 101 -2.22 13.89 -10.18
C VAL A 101 -3.05 15.17 -9.98
N PRO A 102 -2.69 16.07 -9.05
CA PRO A 102 -3.48 17.27 -8.72
C PRO A 102 -3.81 18.18 -9.91
N THR A 103 -2.98 18.15 -10.94
CA THR A 103 -3.18 18.94 -12.17
C THR A 103 -4.12 18.29 -13.18
N MET A 104 -4.62 17.08 -12.91
CA MET A 104 -5.51 16.36 -13.80
C MET A 104 -6.92 16.97 -13.76
N SER A 105 -7.45 17.34 -14.94
CA SER A 105 -8.80 17.91 -15.07
C SER A 105 -9.89 16.90 -15.41
N SER A 106 -9.54 15.63 -15.55
CA SER A 106 -10.48 14.56 -15.92
C SER A 106 -11.25 14.03 -14.73
N ILE A 107 -12.51 13.64 -14.93
CA ILE A 107 -13.30 12.91 -13.94
C ILE A 107 -13.08 11.41 -14.18
N VAL A 108 -12.70 10.70 -13.12
CA VAL A 108 -12.55 9.23 -13.12
C VAL A 108 -13.57 8.64 -12.15
N ASN A 109 -14.40 7.72 -12.63
CA ASN A 109 -15.46 7.06 -11.83
C ASN A 109 -15.12 5.61 -11.47
N ASP A 110 -13.84 5.27 -11.46
CA ASP A 110 -13.34 3.96 -11.06
C ASP A 110 -12.16 4.14 -10.11
N LEU A 111 -11.55 3.03 -9.68
CA LEU A 111 -10.41 3.04 -8.78
C LEU A 111 -9.29 3.90 -9.34
N VAL A 112 -8.75 4.76 -8.49
CA VAL A 112 -7.58 5.57 -8.79
C VAL A 112 -6.47 5.32 -7.78
N ILE A 113 -5.24 5.56 -8.20
CA ILE A 113 -4.12 5.87 -7.31
C ILE A 113 -3.92 7.37 -7.40
N ASP A 114 -4.34 8.08 -6.36
CA ASP A 114 -4.19 9.53 -6.29
C ASP A 114 -2.81 9.90 -5.72
N LEU A 115 -2.00 10.54 -6.56
CA LEU A 115 -0.69 11.04 -6.20
C LEU A 115 -0.79 12.47 -5.73
N ASN A 116 -1.31 12.68 -4.52
CA ASN A 116 -1.42 14.01 -3.95
C ASN A 116 -0.04 14.63 -3.70
N MET A 117 0.49 15.29 -4.72
CA MET A 117 1.85 15.86 -4.72
C MET A 117 2.02 16.99 -3.71
N THR A 118 0.94 17.58 -3.21
CA THR A 118 1.03 18.74 -2.30
C THR A 118 1.41 18.33 -0.87
N ASN A 119 1.01 17.16 -0.43
CA ASN A 119 1.31 16.64 0.90
C ASN A 119 2.20 15.38 0.91
N GLY A 120 2.57 14.87 -0.28
CA GLY A 120 3.41 13.67 -0.40
C GLY A 120 2.71 12.36 -0.02
N HIS A 121 1.38 12.37 0.14
CA HIS A 121 0.58 11.20 0.44
C HIS A 121 -0.03 10.61 -0.83
N PHE A 122 -0.30 9.32 -0.82
CA PHE A 122 -0.80 8.54 -1.95
C PHE A 122 -1.96 7.70 -1.47
N TYR A 123 -3.04 7.65 -2.29
CA TYR A 123 -4.28 7.01 -1.86
C TYR A 123 -4.86 6.13 -2.95
N PHE A 124 -5.43 5.01 -2.56
CA PHE A 124 -6.46 4.35 -3.37
C PHE A 124 -7.81 4.99 -3.07
N GLU A 125 -8.46 5.52 -4.11
CA GLU A 125 -9.78 6.14 -4.00
C GLU A 125 -10.76 5.58 -5.04
N ASP A 126 -12.06 5.63 -4.72
CA ASP A 126 -13.13 5.14 -5.58
C ASP A 126 -13.56 6.14 -6.66
N GLY A 127 -12.67 7.05 -7.04
CA GLY A 127 -12.87 8.03 -8.09
C GLY A 127 -12.06 9.32 -7.89
N TYR A 128 -11.98 10.13 -8.93
CA TYR A 128 -11.27 11.41 -8.91
C TYR A 128 -12.06 12.51 -9.63
N PRO A 129 -12.09 13.75 -9.14
CA PRO A 129 -11.70 14.11 -7.78
C PRO A 129 -12.67 13.52 -6.73
N SER A 130 -12.19 13.25 -5.53
CA SER A 130 -12.97 12.59 -4.47
C SER A 130 -14.20 13.40 -4.03
N TYR A 131 -14.13 14.74 -4.12
CA TYR A 131 -15.19 15.66 -3.67
C TYR A 131 -16.36 15.85 -4.67
N ILE A 132 -16.30 15.28 -5.89
CA ILE A 132 -17.37 15.43 -6.90
C ILE A 132 -18.49 14.39 -6.69
N ASP A 133 -19.02 14.31 -5.50
CA ASP A 133 -20.13 13.41 -5.21
C ASP A 133 -21.49 13.94 -5.72
N ASN A 134 -21.59 15.25 -5.96
CA ASN A 134 -22.87 15.92 -6.25
C ASN A 134 -23.29 15.88 -7.73
N LEU A 135 -22.51 15.32 -8.64
CA LEU A 135 -22.76 15.34 -10.07
C LEU A 135 -23.42 14.05 -10.63
N GLY A 136 -24.06 13.25 -9.78
CA GLY A 136 -24.71 12.00 -10.22
C GLY A 136 -23.74 10.84 -10.50
N ASN A 137 -22.45 11.01 -10.26
CA ASN A 137 -21.41 10.00 -10.50
C ASN A 137 -21.37 8.90 -9.42
N ASN A 138 -21.99 9.13 -8.26
CA ASN A 138 -21.96 8.18 -7.13
C ASN A 138 -22.48 6.80 -7.50
N ASN A 139 -23.54 6.74 -8.30
CA ASN A 139 -24.08 5.44 -8.74
C ASN A 139 -23.09 4.67 -9.62
N ILE A 140 -22.36 5.36 -10.49
CA ILE A 140 -21.36 4.76 -11.39
C ILE A 140 -20.16 4.28 -10.55
N ARG A 141 -19.68 5.11 -9.63
CA ARG A 141 -18.59 4.76 -8.71
C ARG A 141 -18.95 3.54 -7.87
N LEU A 142 -20.15 3.53 -7.28
CA LEU A 142 -20.64 2.41 -6.49
C LEU A 142 -20.75 1.12 -7.31
N GLN A 143 -21.25 1.20 -8.54
CA GLN A 143 -21.31 0.05 -9.44
C GLN A 143 -19.92 -0.49 -9.75
N ASN A 144 -18.94 0.38 -10.06
CA ASN A 144 -17.58 -0.01 -10.35
C ASN A 144 -16.89 -0.60 -9.10
N LYS A 145 -17.11 -0.01 -7.94
CA LYS A 145 -16.67 -0.57 -6.65
C LYS A 145 -17.21 -1.98 -6.44
N ASN A 146 -18.51 -2.19 -6.64
CA ASN A 146 -19.13 -3.50 -6.47
C ASN A 146 -18.59 -4.53 -7.48
N LYS A 147 -18.35 -4.15 -8.74
CA LYS A 147 -17.76 -5.05 -9.75
C LYS A 147 -16.37 -5.56 -9.35
N ARG A 148 -15.56 -4.74 -8.69
CA ARG A 148 -14.19 -5.14 -8.26
C ARG A 148 -14.11 -5.67 -6.83
N ALA A 149 -15.23 -5.72 -6.08
CA ALA A 149 -15.23 -6.03 -4.66
C ALA A 149 -14.51 -7.35 -4.31
N ALA A 150 -14.76 -8.42 -5.09
CA ALA A 150 -14.11 -9.71 -4.88
C ALA A 150 -12.59 -9.65 -5.11
N ALA A 151 -12.15 -8.96 -6.17
CA ALA A 151 -10.72 -8.79 -6.47
C ALA A 151 -10.04 -7.90 -5.42
N TRP A 152 -10.74 -6.85 -4.97
CA TRP A 152 -10.26 -5.98 -3.89
C TRP A 152 -10.12 -6.74 -2.57
N ALA A 153 -11.08 -7.60 -2.23
CA ALA A 153 -11.00 -8.43 -1.03
C ALA A 153 -9.77 -9.35 -1.06
N ARG A 154 -9.48 -10.00 -2.20
CA ARG A 154 -8.27 -10.83 -2.39
C ARG A 154 -6.98 -10.02 -2.21
N PHE A 155 -6.94 -8.81 -2.75
CA PHE A 155 -5.82 -7.88 -2.60
C PHE A 155 -5.56 -7.54 -1.12
N ILE A 156 -6.60 -7.11 -0.41
CA ILE A 156 -6.52 -6.76 1.01
C ILE A 156 -6.16 -7.98 1.87
N GLU A 157 -6.73 -9.14 1.58
CA GLU A 157 -6.38 -10.38 2.30
C GLU A 157 -4.89 -10.72 2.13
N THR A 158 -4.35 -10.55 0.93
CA THR A 158 -2.92 -10.76 0.67
C THR A 158 -2.07 -9.80 1.48
N LEU A 159 -2.41 -8.50 1.48
CA LEU A 159 -1.69 -7.51 2.28
C LEU A 159 -1.78 -7.78 3.79
N LYS A 160 -2.93 -8.26 4.29
CA LYS A 160 -3.09 -8.68 5.69
C LYS A 160 -2.18 -9.88 6.02
N LYS A 161 -2.13 -10.89 5.18
CA LYS A 161 -1.23 -12.04 5.33
C LYS A 161 0.24 -11.64 5.31
N GLU A 162 0.59 -10.62 4.53
CA GLU A 162 1.95 -10.09 4.43
C GLU A 162 2.28 -9.06 5.53
N GLY A 163 1.35 -8.75 6.45
CA GLY A 163 1.55 -7.75 7.50
C GLY A 163 1.65 -6.30 6.99
N ARG A 164 1.11 -6.04 5.79
CA ARG A 164 1.18 -4.74 5.10
C ARG A 164 -0.14 -3.97 5.10
N TYR A 165 -1.10 -4.39 5.90
CA TYR A 165 -2.40 -3.75 6.03
C TYR A 165 -2.59 -3.26 7.45
N ILE A 166 -3.00 -2.00 7.59
CA ILE A 166 -3.32 -1.38 8.89
C ILE A 166 -4.74 -0.81 8.86
N GLU A 167 -5.40 -0.82 10.01
CA GLU A 167 -6.65 -0.09 10.26
C GLU A 167 -6.37 0.88 11.42
N LYS A 168 -6.37 2.19 11.15
CA LYS A 168 -6.22 3.22 12.17
C LYS A 168 -7.31 4.28 11.98
#